data_f8039fb2bba8337e5a7030199189cbd0
#
_entry.id   f8039fb2bba8337e5a7030199189cbd0
#
_cell.length_a   1.000
_cell.length_b   1.000
_cell.length_c   1.000
_cell.angle_alpha   90.00
_cell.angle_beta   90.00
_cell.angle_gamma   90.00
#
_symmetry.space_group_name_H-M   'P 1'
#
loop_
_entity.id
_entity.type
_entity.pdbx_description
1 polymer ?
#
loop_
_entity_poly.entity_id
_entity_poly.type
_entity_poly.pdbx_seq_one_letter_code
_entity_poly.pdbx_strand_id
1 'polypeptide(L)'
;MIGFLTSVVLGLIMIPLLKKMNVGQRISIFVGNSHKKKEGTPTMGGLIFIIATFITTFILLVTNKIEFTNNLRIILLVFFGYAFIGFLDDYLSLKHHANEGLTAFQKLFLQLIIAVGFFYMYISNGGQTALIVSTLGIHIEMGWLYGIFLLFVLVGSSNAVNLTDGLDGLAGGLSAIAFIAFSLISLVVGYEEIGIFTFVLTGAVMGFLIYNT
;
A
#
# COMPACT_ATOMS: atom_id res chain seq x y z
N MET A 1 -12.54 -7.16 10.87
CA MET A 1 -12.19 -7.42 12.28
C MET A 1 -10.89 -8.20 12.45
N ILE A 2 -10.66 -9.34 11.77
CA ILE A 2 -9.42 -10.13 11.94
C ILE A 2 -8.17 -9.30 11.59
N GLY A 3 -8.11 -8.64 10.42
CA GLY A 3 -6.97 -7.80 10.02
C GLY A 3 -6.62 -6.71 11.03
N PHE A 4 -7.63 -6.07 11.63
CA PHE A 4 -7.45 -5.08 12.69
C PHE A 4 -6.78 -5.68 13.93
N LEU A 5 -7.34 -6.78 14.46
CA LEU A 5 -6.79 -7.44 15.64
C LEU A 5 -5.37 -7.96 15.42
N THR A 6 -5.13 -8.57 14.25
CA THR A 6 -3.79 -9.04 13.87
C THR A 6 -2.80 -7.88 13.82
N SER A 7 -3.19 -6.73 13.24
CA SER A 7 -2.34 -5.55 13.18
C SER A 7 -2.04 -4.97 14.57
N VAL A 8 -3.04 -4.91 15.44
CA VAL A 8 -2.86 -4.46 16.84
C VAL A 8 -1.88 -5.38 17.58
N VAL A 9 -2.06 -6.70 17.50
CA VAL A 9 -1.16 -7.66 18.15
C VAL A 9 0.26 -7.55 17.59
N LEU A 10 0.41 -7.46 16.26
CA LEU A 10 1.71 -7.29 15.63
C LEU A 10 2.38 -5.97 16.06
N GLY A 11 1.61 -4.88 16.20
CA GLY A 11 2.13 -3.60 16.68
C GLY A 11 2.75 -3.70 18.07
N LEU A 12 2.07 -4.40 19.00
CA LEU A 12 2.60 -4.64 20.35
C LEU A 12 3.96 -5.38 20.34
N ILE A 13 4.17 -6.27 19.38
CA ILE A 13 5.39 -7.07 19.26
C ILE A 13 6.47 -6.33 18.46
N MET A 14 6.10 -5.76 17.30
CA MET A 14 7.06 -5.21 16.36
C MET A 14 7.61 -3.86 16.77
N ILE A 15 6.81 -2.99 17.41
CA ILE A 15 7.28 -1.67 17.81
C ILE A 15 8.44 -1.74 18.81
N PRO A 16 8.38 -2.53 19.90
CA PRO A 16 9.52 -2.70 20.80
C PRO A 16 10.74 -3.31 20.08
N LEU A 17 10.52 -4.23 19.14
CA LEU A 17 11.58 -4.85 18.37
C LEU A 17 12.29 -3.83 17.46
N LEU A 18 11.54 -3.03 16.71
CA LEU A 18 12.06 -1.98 15.84
C LEU A 18 12.82 -0.91 16.66
N LYS A 19 12.31 -0.52 17.82
CA LYS A 19 13.00 0.40 18.74
C LYS A 19 14.33 -0.19 19.24
N LYS A 20 14.36 -1.48 19.59
CA LYS A 20 15.58 -2.17 20.06
C LYS A 20 16.65 -2.27 18.96
N MET A 21 16.25 -2.35 17.71
CA MET A 21 17.14 -2.37 16.55
C MET A 21 17.71 -0.99 16.20
N ASN A 22 17.44 0.06 16.99
CA ASN A 22 17.81 1.45 16.71
C ASN A 22 17.36 1.96 15.33
N VAL A 23 16.23 1.47 14.86
CA VAL A 23 15.61 1.85 13.60
C VAL A 23 14.83 3.16 13.84
N GLY A 24 15.52 4.25 14.17
CA GLY A 24 14.90 5.54 14.43
C GLY A 24 15.23 6.59 13.37
N GLN A 25 14.25 7.41 13.00
CA GLN A 25 14.48 8.55 12.10
C GLN A 25 15.38 9.59 12.81
N ARG A 26 16.47 9.99 12.14
CA ARG A 26 17.19 11.22 12.48
C ARG A 26 16.49 12.39 11.80
N ILE A 27 15.95 13.29 12.59
CA ILE A 27 15.32 14.50 12.06
C ILE A 27 16.38 15.40 11.43
N SER A 28 16.15 15.81 10.18
CA SER A 28 16.97 16.81 9.49
C SER A 28 17.00 18.12 10.29
N ILE A 29 18.19 18.73 10.43
CA ILE A 29 18.46 19.97 11.18
C ILE A 29 17.63 21.18 10.68
N PHE A 30 17.02 21.05 9.48
CA PHE A 30 16.26 22.13 8.84
C PHE A 30 14.77 22.20 9.24
N VAL A 31 14.29 21.32 10.10
CA VAL A 31 12.86 21.26 10.47
C VAL A 31 12.66 21.86 11.87
N GLY A 32 11.76 22.83 11.96
CA GLY A 32 11.53 23.61 13.19
C GLY A 32 11.15 22.79 14.43
N ASN A 33 11.14 23.44 15.59
CA ASN A 33 11.01 22.83 16.93
C ASN A 33 9.77 21.94 17.16
N SER A 34 8.73 22.04 16.33
CA SER A 34 7.52 21.20 16.38
C SER A 34 7.78 19.73 16.01
N HIS A 35 8.85 19.45 15.26
CA HIS A 35 9.19 18.10 14.81
C HIS A 35 10.21 17.37 15.72
N LYS A 36 10.75 18.04 16.75
CA LYS A 36 11.65 17.39 17.74
C LYS A 36 10.97 16.27 18.53
N LYS A 37 9.63 16.22 18.56
CA LYS A 37 8.88 15.13 19.20
C LYS A 37 8.96 13.79 18.44
N LYS A 38 9.40 13.78 17.17
CA LYS A 38 9.55 12.56 16.36
C LYS A 38 10.90 11.87 16.53
N GLU A 39 11.81 12.40 17.34
CA GLU A 39 13.08 11.75 17.67
C GLU A 39 12.79 10.44 18.41
N GLY A 40 13.07 9.30 17.74
CA GLY A 40 12.84 7.96 18.31
C GLY A 40 11.59 7.21 17.81
N THR A 41 10.80 7.79 16.88
CA THR A 41 9.76 7.02 16.19
C THR A 41 10.44 6.00 15.25
N PRO A 42 10.15 4.70 15.37
CA PRO A 42 10.80 3.71 14.54
C PRO A 42 10.34 3.84 13.08
N THR A 43 11.29 3.81 12.15
CA THR A 43 11.02 3.60 10.71
C THR A 43 10.53 2.17 10.48
N MET A 44 10.01 1.87 9.29
CA MET A 44 9.46 0.57 8.90
C MET A 44 8.16 0.18 9.64
N GLY A 45 7.47 1.13 10.26
CA GLY A 45 6.18 0.87 10.92
C GLY A 45 5.13 0.25 9.98
N GLY A 46 5.19 0.55 8.70
CA GLY A 46 4.33 -0.01 7.66
C GLY A 46 4.37 -1.54 7.56
N LEU A 47 5.46 -2.19 7.98
CA LEU A 47 5.53 -3.66 8.03
C LEU A 47 4.43 -4.28 8.89
N ILE A 48 3.93 -3.57 9.90
CA ILE A 48 2.87 -4.05 10.79
C ILE A 48 1.61 -4.36 9.99
N PHE A 49 1.09 -3.39 9.23
CA PHE A 49 -0.14 -3.61 8.46
C PHE A 49 0.08 -4.50 7.23
N ILE A 50 1.28 -4.49 6.63
CA ILE A 50 1.62 -5.37 5.51
C ILE A 50 1.59 -6.84 5.96
N ILE A 51 2.26 -7.17 7.06
CA ILE A 51 2.29 -8.53 7.60
C ILE A 51 0.91 -8.93 8.11
N ALA A 52 0.17 -8.03 8.78
CA ALA A 52 -1.20 -8.29 9.22
C ALA A 52 -2.14 -8.63 8.05
N THR A 53 -2.03 -7.88 6.95
CA THR A 53 -2.80 -8.12 5.72
C THR A 53 -2.43 -9.48 5.12
N PHE A 54 -1.15 -9.80 5.03
CA PHE A 54 -0.67 -11.09 4.52
C PHE A 54 -1.21 -12.26 5.34
N ILE A 55 -0.99 -12.24 6.66
CA ILE A 55 -1.45 -13.31 7.56
C ILE A 55 -2.97 -13.49 7.46
N THR A 56 -3.73 -12.39 7.50
CA THR A 56 -5.19 -12.45 7.47
C THR A 56 -5.69 -12.99 6.12
N THR A 57 -5.14 -12.50 5.01
CA THR A 57 -5.49 -12.99 3.66
C THR A 57 -5.14 -14.46 3.51
N PHE A 58 -3.98 -14.89 4.00
CA PHE A 58 -3.57 -16.29 3.97
C PHE A 58 -4.54 -17.18 4.77
N ILE A 59 -4.95 -16.76 5.98
CA ILE A 59 -5.94 -17.49 6.78
C ILE A 59 -7.25 -17.62 6.01
N LEU A 60 -7.73 -16.54 5.36
CA LEU A 60 -8.97 -16.56 4.60
C LEU A 60 -8.90 -17.49 3.38
N LEU A 61 -7.74 -17.57 2.71
CA LEU A 61 -7.49 -18.50 1.61
C LEU A 61 -7.51 -19.96 2.09
N VAL A 62 -6.77 -20.28 3.16
CA VAL A 62 -6.69 -21.64 3.71
C VAL A 62 -8.06 -22.10 4.25
N THR A 63 -8.86 -21.18 4.78
CA THR A 63 -10.20 -21.49 5.29
C THR A 63 -11.29 -21.43 4.21
N ASN A 64 -10.91 -21.29 2.94
CA ASN A 64 -11.82 -21.17 1.79
C ASN A 64 -12.91 -20.07 1.96
N LYS A 65 -12.54 -18.96 2.64
CA LYS A 65 -13.39 -17.78 2.78
C LYS A 65 -13.19 -16.75 1.67
N ILE A 66 -12.15 -16.90 0.91
CA ILE A 66 -11.82 -16.13 -0.28
C ILE A 66 -11.20 -17.07 -1.31
N GLU A 67 -11.52 -16.87 -2.57
CA GLU A 67 -10.96 -17.64 -3.67
C GLU A 67 -9.66 -17.01 -4.19
N PHE A 68 -8.71 -17.85 -4.60
CA PHE A 68 -7.45 -17.40 -5.20
C PHE A 68 -7.62 -17.16 -6.70
N THR A 69 -8.38 -16.13 -7.04
CA THR A 69 -8.69 -15.74 -8.43
C THR A 69 -7.51 -15.02 -9.10
N ASN A 70 -7.60 -14.84 -10.42
CA ASN A 70 -6.64 -14.03 -11.17
C ASN A 70 -6.63 -12.57 -10.70
N ASN A 71 -7.80 -12.01 -10.36
CA ASN A 71 -7.91 -10.66 -9.84
C ASN A 71 -7.14 -10.50 -8.52
N LEU A 72 -7.31 -11.46 -7.61
CA LEU A 72 -6.58 -11.45 -6.35
C LEU A 72 -5.06 -11.57 -6.57
N ARG A 73 -4.60 -12.40 -7.55
CA ARG A 73 -3.17 -12.48 -7.90
C ARG A 73 -2.62 -11.14 -8.37
N ILE A 74 -3.36 -10.42 -9.21
CA ILE A 74 -2.96 -9.11 -9.73
C ILE A 74 -2.83 -8.11 -8.57
N ILE A 75 -3.81 -8.07 -7.67
CA ILE A 75 -3.78 -7.17 -6.50
C ILE A 75 -2.62 -7.50 -5.58
N LEU A 76 -2.37 -8.78 -5.31
CA LEU A 76 -1.24 -9.21 -4.48
C LEU A 76 0.10 -8.85 -5.11
N LEU A 77 0.25 -8.96 -6.45
CA LEU A 77 1.44 -8.49 -7.15
C LEU A 77 1.71 -7.01 -6.87
N VAL A 78 0.69 -6.17 -7.02
CA VAL A 78 0.81 -4.73 -6.78
C VAL A 78 1.09 -4.45 -5.31
N PHE A 79 0.32 -5.04 -4.41
CA PHE A 79 0.47 -4.84 -2.96
C PHE A 79 1.87 -5.20 -2.47
N PHE A 80 2.35 -6.42 -2.77
CA PHE A 80 3.70 -6.84 -2.35
C PHE A 80 4.80 -6.13 -3.13
N GLY A 81 4.58 -5.82 -4.40
CA GLY A 81 5.54 -5.05 -5.19
C GLY A 81 5.80 -3.66 -4.59
N TYR A 82 4.75 -2.91 -4.29
CA TYR A 82 4.89 -1.60 -3.65
C TYR A 82 5.37 -1.70 -2.19
N ALA A 83 4.93 -2.71 -1.44
CA ALA A 83 5.46 -2.98 -0.11
C ALA A 83 6.98 -3.24 -0.13
N PHE A 84 7.46 -3.97 -1.14
CA PHE A 84 8.89 -4.23 -1.33
C PHE A 84 9.66 -2.96 -1.69
N ILE A 85 9.11 -2.09 -2.54
CA ILE A 85 9.74 -0.79 -2.86
C ILE A 85 9.88 0.05 -1.58
N GLY A 86 8.81 0.17 -0.79
CA GLY A 86 8.83 0.90 0.48
C GLY A 86 9.82 0.32 1.47
N PHE A 87 9.87 -1.01 1.60
CA PHE A 87 10.84 -1.69 2.44
C PHE A 87 12.30 -1.41 2.00
N LEU A 88 12.58 -1.46 0.71
CA LEU A 88 13.92 -1.14 0.18
C LEU A 88 14.30 0.32 0.45
N ASP A 89 13.37 1.23 0.26
CA ASP A 89 13.55 2.67 0.51
C ASP A 89 13.97 2.91 1.98
N ASP A 90 13.19 2.38 2.92
CA ASP A 90 13.46 2.47 4.36
C ASP A 90 14.78 1.76 4.73
N TYR A 91 15.02 0.55 4.20
CA TYR A 91 16.22 -0.22 4.50
C TYR A 91 17.50 0.50 4.05
N LEU A 92 17.51 1.09 2.84
CA LEU A 92 18.65 1.83 2.32
C LEU A 92 18.87 3.13 3.11
N SER A 93 17.79 3.83 3.47
CA SER A 93 17.86 5.02 4.32
C SER A 93 18.53 4.72 5.67
N LEU A 94 18.18 3.60 6.29
CA LEU A 94 18.80 3.17 7.55
C LEU A 94 20.26 2.79 7.38
N LYS A 95 20.59 2.05 6.32
CA LYS A 95 21.96 1.57 6.06
C LYS A 95 22.94 2.69 5.78
N HIS A 96 22.52 3.73 5.08
CA HIS A 96 23.39 4.86 4.73
C HIS A 96 23.46 5.92 5.84
N HIS A 97 22.72 5.75 6.96
CA HIS A 97 22.60 6.76 8.02
C HIS A 97 22.24 8.16 7.51
N ALA A 98 21.60 8.22 6.34
CA ALA A 98 21.13 9.41 5.65
C ALA A 98 19.63 9.33 5.47
N ASN A 99 18.96 10.49 5.37
CA ASN A 99 17.52 10.51 5.02
C ASN A 99 17.27 10.19 3.54
N GLU A 100 18.23 9.56 2.86
CA GLU A 100 18.20 9.24 1.44
C GLU A 100 18.12 7.72 1.28
N GLY A 101 16.91 7.22 0.96
CA GLY A 101 16.65 5.84 0.58
C GLY A 101 16.97 5.60 -0.91
N LEU A 102 16.00 5.11 -1.65
CA LEU A 102 16.09 4.98 -3.11
C LEU A 102 16.11 6.38 -3.77
N THR A 103 16.95 6.54 -4.80
CA THR A 103 16.85 7.74 -5.63
C THR A 103 15.50 7.79 -6.35
N ALA A 104 15.05 8.99 -6.72
CA ALA A 104 13.78 9.16 -7.44
C ALA A 104 13.71 8.30 -8.71
N PHE A 105 14.86 8.19 -9.44
CA PHE A 105 14.94 7.36 -10.62
C PHE A 105 14.83 5.85 -10.31
N GLN A 106 15.50 5.36 -9.27
CA GLN A 106 15.42 3.96 -8.86
C GLN A 106 13.98 3.61 -8.41
N LYS A 107 13.35 4.49 -7.63
CA LYS A 107 11.95 4.32 -7.20
C LYS A 107 11.00 4.26 -8.40
N LEU A 108 11.13 5.21 -9.33
CA LEU A 108 10.35 5.23 -10.57
C LEU A 108 10.56 3.96 -11.40
N PHE A 109 11.80 3.52 -11.58
CA PHE A 109 12.12 2.32 -12.35
C PHE A 109 11.46 1.06 -11.77
N LEU A 110 11.52 0.87 -10.45
CA LEU A 110 10.85 -0.24 -9.78
C LEU A 110 9.32 -0.16 -9.89
N GLN A 111 8.75 1.03 -9.75
CA GLN A 111 7.31 1.26 -9.95
C GLN A 111 6.87 0.93 -11.39
N LEU A 112 7.68 1.27 -12.39
CA LEU A 112 7.43 0.94 -13.80
C LEU A 112 7.42 -0.58 -14.02
N ILE A 113 8.34 -1.32 -13.42
CA ILE A 113 8.37 -2.79 -13.52
C ILE A 113 7.05 -3.38 -12.99
N ILE A 114 6.57 -2.91 -11.83
CA ILE A 114 5.30 -3.39 -11.26
C ILE A 114 4.13 -3.01 -12.16
N ALA A 115 4.10 -1.78 -12.69
CA ALA A 115 3.02 -1.32 -13.57
C ALA A 115 2.96 -2.12 -14.89
N VAL A 116 4.11 -2.45 -15.47
CA VAL A 116 4.19 -3.32 -16.66
C VAL A 116 3.70 -4.74 -16.33
N GLY A 117 4.15 -5.31 -15.20
CA GLY A 117 3.69 -6.61 -14.73
C GLY A 117 2.19 -6.64 -14.48
N PHE A 118 1.65 -5.60 -13.84
CA PHE A 118 0.22 -5.42 -13.65
C PHE A 118 -0.53 -5.40 -14.98
N PHE A 119 -0.11 -4.55 -15.92
CA PHE A 119 -0.75 -4.41 -17.23
C PHE A 119 -0.72 -5.72 -18.02
N TYR A 120 0.41 -6.41 -18.03
CA TYR A 120 0.55 -7.71 -18.68
C TYR A 120 -0.44 -8.73 -18.10
N MET A 121 -0.50 -8.87 -16.78
CA MET A 121 -1.45 -9.79 -16.13
C MET A 121 -2.89 -9.37 -16.35
N TYR A 122 -3.19 -8.07 -16.33
CA TYR A 122 -4.52 -7.54 -16.56
C TYR A 122 -5.03 -7.91 -17.96
N ILE A 123 -4.24 -7.64 -19.01
CA ILE A 123 -4.60 -7.96 -20.39
C ILE A 123 -4.68 -9.47 -20.61
N SER A 124 -3.74 -10.24 -20.08
CA SER A 124 -3.72 -11.71 -20.21
C SER A 124 -4.96 -12.37 -19.58
N ASN A 125 -5.62 -11.70 -18.65
CA ASN A 125 -6.86 -12.16 -18.02
C ASN A 125 -8.13 -11.54 -18.63
N GLY A 126 -8.02 -10.96 -19.84
CA GLY A 126 -9.17 -10.40 -20.56
C GLY A 126 -9.59 -9.01 -20.09
N GLY A 127 -8.69 -8.27 -19.44
CA GLY A 127 -8.95 -6.90 -19.01
C GLY A 127 -9.30 -5.98 -20.17
N GLN A 128 -10.33 -5.14 -19.99
CA GLN A 128 -10.79 -4.19 -21.00
C GLN A 128 -9.87 -2.96 -21.04
N THR A 129 -9.56 -2.49 -22.24
CA THR A 129 -8.71 -1.31 -22.46
C THR A 129 -9.51 -0.06 -22.81
N ALA A 130 -10.78 -0.04 -22.42
CA ALA A 130 -11.66 1.11 -22.58
C ALA A 130 -11.75 1.95 -21.30
N LEU A 131 -11.68 3.26 -21.44
CA LEU A 131 -12.04 4.20 -20.39
C LEU A 131 -13.53 4.53 -20.50
N ILE A 132 -14.30 4.11 -19.50
CA ILE A 132 -15.76 4.30 -19.47
C ILE A 132 -16.11 5.26 -18.33
N VAL A 133 -16.72 6.39 -18.66
CA VAL A 133 -17.28 7.34 -17.69
C VAL A 133 -18.80 7.33 -17.86
N SER A 134 -19.47 6.42 -17.15
CA SER A 134 -20.91 6.15 -17.32
C SER A 134 -21.79 7.37 -17.07
N THR A 135 -21.42 8.23 -16.11
CA THR A 135 -22.16 9.48 -15.79
C THR A 135 -22.15 10.50 -16.92
N LEU A 136 -21.13 10.47 -17.78
CA LEU A 136 -20.98 11.40 -18.90
C LEU A 136 -21.27 10.73 -20.26
N GLY A 137 -21.56 9.44 -20.27
CA GLY A 137 -21.73 8.65 -21.50
C GLY A 137 -20.46 8.55 -22.36
N ILE A 138 -19.29 8.75 -21.75
CA ILE A 138 -18.00 8.72 -22.45
C ILE A 138 -17.51 7.27 -22.50
N HIS A 139 -17.19 6.81 -23.71
CA HIS A 139 -16.56 5.51 -23.94
C HIS A 139 -15.39 5.70 -24.92
N ILE A 140 -14.17 5.51 -24.44
CA ILE A 140 -12.94 5.71 -25.21
C ILE A 140 -12.15 4.40 -25.24
N GLU A 141 -12.05 3.79 -26.41
CA GLU A 141 -11.17 2.65 -26.64
C GLU A 141 -9.71 3.11 -26.72
N MET A 142 -8.93 2.84 -25.69
CA MET A 142 -7.55 3.29 -25.57
C MET A 142 -6.53 2.30 -26.14
N GLY A 143 -6.90 1.01 -26.23
CA GLY A 143 -5.98 -0.03 -26.66
C GLY A 143 -4.69 -0.04 -25.81
N TRP A 144 -3.54 -0.02 -26.45
CA TRP A 144 -2.23 0.00 -25.74
C TRP A 144 -2.00 1.27 -24.90
N LEU A 145 -2.62 2.41 -25.26
CA LEU A 145 -2.55 3.64 -24.46
C LEU A 145 -3.13 3.47 -23.06
N TYR A 146 -4.01 2.50 -22.87
CA TYR A 146 -4.54 2.15 -21.55
C TYR A 146 -3.42 1.73 -20.58
N GLY A 147 -2.38 1.05 -21.10
CA GLY A 147 -1.20 0.72 -20.29
C GLY A 147 -0.45 1.96 -19.80
N ILE A 148 -0.29 2.98 -20.64
CA ILE A 148 0.32 4.26 -20.24
C ILE A 148 -0.56 4.96 -19.20
N PHE A 149 -1.87 4.97 -19.39
CA PHE A 149 -2.82 5.54 -18.42
C PHE A 149 -2.70 4.84 -17.05
N LEU A 150 -2.72 3.50 -17.03
CA LEU A 150 -2.55 2.72 -15.79
C LEU A 150 -1.21 2.98 -15.10
N LEU A 151 -0.14 3.14 -15.88
CA LEU A 151 1.18 3.52 -15.36
C LEU A 151 1.12 4.86 -14.61
N PHE A 152 0.49 5.88 -15.22
CA PHE A 152 0.31 7.17 -14.54
C PHE A 152 -0.54 7.03 -13.27
N VAL A 153 -1.60 6.21 -13.30
CA VAL A 153 -2.44 5.97 -12.11
C VAL A 153 -1.64 5.30 -11.00
N LEU A 154 -0.91 4.22 -11.28
CA LEU A 154 -0.16 3.48 -10.26
C LEU A 154 1.00 4.30 -9.69
N VAL A 155 1.82 4.89 -10.55
CA VAL A 155 2.97 5.70 -10.14
C VAL A 155 2.50 6.99 -9.46
N GLY A 156 1.52 7.66 -10.04
CA GLY A 156 0.97 8.91 -9.51
C GLY A 156 0.33 8.72 -8.14
N SER A 157 -0.52 7.71 -7.98
CA SER A 157 -1.16 7.42 -6.69
C SER A 157 -0.15 7.06 -5.61
N SER A 158 0.84 6.22 -5.92
CA SER A 158 1.88 5.84 -4.97
C SER A 158 2.68 7.04 -4.49
N ASN A 159 3.12 7.91 -5.41
CA ASN A 159 3.88 9.10 -5.06
C ASN A 159 3.01 10.14 -4.34
N ALA A 160 1.73 10.29 -4.71
CA ALA A 160 0.80 11.17 -4.02
C ALA A 160 0.60 10.76 -2.55
N VAL A 161 0.39 9.46 -2.28
CA VAL A 161 0.28 8.94 -0.91
C VAL A 161 1.58 9.16 -0.14
N ASN A 162 2.74 8.92 -0.76
CA ASN A 162 4.04 9.16 -0.13
C ASN A 162 4.24 10.65 0.24
N LEU A 163 3.79 11.58 -0.59
CA LEU A 163 3.83 13.02 -0.29
C LEU A 163 2.84 13.42 0.82
N THR A 164 1.73 12.69 0.95
CA THR A 164 0.71 12.93 1.98
C THR A 164 1.18 12.50 3.37
N ASP A 165 2.17 11.58 3.44
CA ASP A 165 2.70 11.03 4.70
C ASP A 165 3.65 12.00 5.44
N GLY A 166 3.20 13.24 5.58
CA GLY A 166 3.91 14.30 6.32
C GLY A 166 3.45 14.48 7.76
N LEU A 167 2.28 13.98 8.12
CA LEU A 167 1.67 14.09 9.46
C LEU A 167 1.25 12.71 9.96
N ASP A 168 1.41 12.51 11.28
CA ASP A 168 1.03 11.25 11.92
C ASP A 168 -0.45 10.93 11.67
N GLY A 169 -0.73 9.71 11.26
CA GLY A 169 -2.07 9.22 10.94
C GLY A 169 -2.72 9.74 9.66
N LEU A 170 -2.20 10.78 9.00
CA LEU A 170 -2.86 11.39 7.84
C LEU A 170 -2.95 10.43 6.64
N ALA A 171 -1.82 9.93 6.17
CA ALA A 171 -1.78 9.02 5.03
C ALA A 171 -2.53 7.71 5.32
N GLY A 172 -2.35 7.14 6.51
CA GLY A 172 -3.06 5.93 6.94
C GLY A 172 -4.56 6.15 7.04
N GLY A 173 -5.01 7.27 7.61
CA GLY A 173 -6.43 7.61 7.74
C GLY A 173 -7.12 7.79 6.39
N LEU A 174 -6.53 8.57 5.48
CA LEU A 174 -7.05 8.76 4.13
C LEU A 174 -7.07 7.45 3.34
N SER A 175 -6.01 6.64 3.47
CA SER A 175 -5.94 5.33 2.82
C SER A 175 -7.02 4.39 3.34
N ALA A 176 -7.30 4.36 4.64
CA ALA A 176 -8.36 3.54 5.22
C ALA A 176 -9.75 3.92 4.66
N ILE A 177 -10.05 5.23 4.55
CA ILE A 177 -11.30 5.71 3.95
C ILE A 177 -11.40 5.27 2.47
N ALA A 178 -10.34 5.43 1.70
CA ALA A 178 -10.31 5.01 0.30
C ALA A 178 -10.51 3.50 0.16
N PHE A 179 -9.85 2.67 1.00
CA PHE A 179 -9.98 1.22 0.95
C PHE A 179 -11.37 0.75 1.35
N ILE A 180 -12.06 1.41 2.30
CA ILE A 180 -13.47 1.12 2.60
C ILE A 180 -14.33 1.38 1.36
N ALA A 181 -14.16 2.53 0.70
CA ALA A 181 -14.92 2.87 -0.49
C ALA A 181 -14.69 1.84 -1.62
N PHE A 182 -13.43 1.49 -1.91
CA PHE A 182 -13.11 0.48 -2.91
C PHE A 182 -13.64 -0.90 -2.54
N SER A 183 -13.62 -1.26 -1.26
CA SER A 183 -14.19 -2.53 -0.79
C SER A 183 -15.68 -2.61 -1.09
N LEU A 184 -16.44 -1.58 -0.71
CA LEU A 184 -17.89 -1.53 -0.96
C LEU A 184 -18.22 -1.56 -2.45
N ILE A 185 -17.50 -0.76 -3.25
CA ILE A 185 -17.67 -0.74 -4.72
C ILE A 185 -17.40 -2.13 -5.31
N SER A 186 -16.29 -2.77 -4.92
CA SER A 186 -15.93 -4.09 -5.43
C SER A 186 -16.98 -5.14 -5.12
N LEU A 187 -17.54 -5.14 -3.92
CA LEU A 187 -18.63 -6.06 -3.54
C LEU A 187 -19.89 -5.80 -4.34
N VAL A 188 -20.27 -4.54 -4.55
CA VAL A 188 -21.47 -4.18 -5.35
C VAL A 188 -21.31 -4.58 -6.82
N VAL A 189 -20.10 -4.46 -7.36
CA VAL A 189 -19.80 -4.80 -8.77
C VAL A 189 -19.59 -6.32 -8.96
N GLY A 190 -19.50 -7.10 -7.87
CA GLY A 190 -19.35 -8.55 -7.92
C GLY A 190 -17.92 -9.08 -7.89
N TYR A 191 -16.94 -8.23 -7.54
CA TYR A 191 -15.57 -8.65 -7.30
C TYR A 191 -15.33 -8.93 -5.80
N GLU A 192 -15.88 -10.04 -5.33
CA GLU A 192 -15.94 -10.38 -3.92
C GLU A 192 -14.56 -10.50 -3.26
N GLU A 193 -13.63 -11.16 -3.96
CA GLU A 193 -12.25 -11.33 -3.51
C GLU A 193 -11.49 -10.01 -3.35
N ILE A 194 -11.73 -9.04 -4.23
CA ILE A 194 -11.17 -7.69 -4.16
C ILE A 194 -11.76 -6.96 -2.96
N GLY A 195 -13.09 -7.04 -2.80
CA GLY A 195 -13.81 -6.42 -1.70
C GLY A 195 -13.35 -6.94 -0.34
N ILE A 196 -13.21 -8.26 -0.18
CA ILE A 196 -12.74 -8.87 1.06
C ILE A 196 -11.28 -8.48 1.33
N PHE A 197 -10.39 -8.56 0.33
CA PHE A 197 -8.99 -8.16 0.48
C PHE A 197 -8.83 -6.70 0.93
N THR A 198 -9.57 -5.78 0.31
CA THR A 198 -9.52 -4.36 0.66
C THR A 198 -10.11 -4.08 2.05
N PHE A 199 -11.12 -4.84 2.50
CA PHE A 199 -11.58 -4.81 3.89
C PHE A 199 -10.53 -5.31 4.89
N VAL A 200 -9.80 -6.37 4.54
CA VAL A 200 -8.69 -6.86 5.37
C VAL A 200 -7.62 -5.78 5.49
N LEU A 201 -7.25 -5.17 4.37
CA LEU A 201 -6.25 -4.09 4.32
C LEU A 201 -6.70 -2.87 5.12
N THR A 202 -7.96 -2.46 4.99
CA THR A 202 -8.56 -1.39 5.81
C THR A 202 -8.41 -1.71 7.30
N GLY A 203 -8.80 -2.91 7.73
CA GLY A 203 -8.69 -3.31 9.13
C GLY A 203 -7.23 -3.28 9.61
N ALA A 204 -6.30 -3.78 8.80
CA ALA A 204 -4.89 -3.79 9.15
C ALA A 204 -4.31 -2.37 9.29
N VAL A 205 -4.66 -1.46 8.36
CA VAL A 205 -4.25 -0.04 8.43
C VAL A 205 -4.84 0.64 9.65
N MET A 206 -6.14 0.43 9.95
CA MET A 206 -6.78 1.00 11.14
C MET A 206 -6.14 0.49 12.44
N GLY A 207 -5.75 -0.80 12.50
CA GLY A 207 -5.02 -1.35 13.63
C GLY A 207 -3.62 -0.75 13.79
N PHE A 208 -2.93 -0.48 12.68
CA PHE A 208 -1.64 0.22 12.67
C PHE A 208 -1.77 1.68 13.14
N LEU A 209 -2.85 2.38 12.77
CA LEU A 209 -3.09 3.77 13.16
C LEU A 209 -3.10 4.00 14.68
N ILE A 210 -3.48 3.00 15.49
CA ILE A 210 -3.40 3.09 16.95
C ILE A 210 -1.99 3.44 17.44
N TYR A 211 -0.98 3.10 16.65
CA TYR A 211 0.44 3.32 16.98
C TYR A 211 1.06 4.48 16.21
N ASN A 212 0.38 4.97 15.17
CA ASN A 212 0.86 5.99 14.25
C ASN A 212 0.11 7.33 14.39
N THR A 213 -0.59 7.53 15.50
CA THR A 213 -1.32 8.77 15.85
C THR A 213 -0.77 9.41 17.10
#